data_d826cfff3c5da21a14bfc325adb5f2ee
#
_entry.id   d826cfff3c5da21a14bfc325adb5f2ee
#
_cell.length_a   1.000
_cell.length_b   1.000
_cell.length_c   1.000
_cell.angle_alpha   90.00
_cell.angle_beta   90.00
_cell.angle_gamma   90.00
#
_symmetry.space_group_name_H-M   'P 1'
#
loop_
_entity.id
_entity.type
_entity.pdbx_description
1 polymer ?
#
loop_
_entity_poly.entity_id
_entity_poly.type
_entity_poly.pdbx_seq_one_letter_code
_entity_poly.pdbx_strand_id
1 'polypeptide(L)'
;MIINNLEEIKDKFFFAIIIGSGPAGISTALGLEEKKIESLIIEAGELNYTSKNTPYLKGTYVGDPDYSTLAGSRGRQFGGTGNLWGGNCNPIQEEEFENWPIKKIDLDKYIGRAKKILNLKNKFVLEKFNNNLDLYNRDWSDVKFGNKYFNHFKKSKYINLSLNTIYQGSDGDNGKITSINCFKKKNYKLKSKYFILSCGGIENSRLLLWTKNNNPKLFKYDLPIGNYYMDHPFHRVAEGLVNYKKLQSYNKKNNVKNAPLITCDSTYNLSCNKDFIKAKKIINSGLYIGFENANKYDSIFKQVRCMAPNFVKKIYEDKTVKDTYKVKVNILQEQEPLFSRKITLNKNSDPLGIPLPEAHWWKTELERKSARVITEEIVKFFLKNDIARIGIEEYLFNRDEYDTQAGYHQLGGTRMGSNTKDSVVDKNLKVHGTSNLFINGSSVFRTGSYNHPTYTIVKLALRLSNHLAKI
;
A
#
# COMPACT_ATOMS: atom_id res chain seq x y z
N MET A 1 -6.11 19.68 -19.05
CA MET A 1 -5.34 19.96 -20.28
C MET A 1 -3.98 19.28 -20.22
N ILE A 2 -3.43 18.81 -21.35
CA ILE A 2 -2.07 18.23 -21.38
C ILE A 2 -1.08 19.33 -21.77
N ILE A 3 -0.07 19.55 -20.93
CA ILE A 3 0.98 20.55 -21.14
C ILE A 3 2.22 19.86 -21.74
N ASN A 4 2.42 20.06 -23.01
CA ASN A 4 3.58 19.48 -23.72
C ASN A 4 4.83 20.33 -23.56
N ASN A 5 4.69 21.66 -23.50
CA ASN A 5 5.78 22.61 -23.33
C ASN A 5 5.57 23.45 -22.07
N LEU A 6 6.53 23.40 -21.14
CA LEU A 6 6.47 24.18 -19.90
C LEU A 6 6.65 25.68 -20.12
N GLU A 7 7.14 26.13 -21.25
CA GLU A 7 7.19 27.58 -21.59
C GLU A 7 5.81 28.23 -21.56
N GLU A 8 4.77 27.47 -21.93
CA GLU A 8 3.37 27.95 -21.93
C GLU A 8 2.84 28.29 -20.53
N ILE A 9 3.48 27.76 -19.50
CA ILE A 9 3.00 27.87 -18.11
C ILE A 9 4.08 28.32 -17.11
N LYS A 10 5.30 28.67 -17.57
CA LYS A 10 6.41 29.02 -16.68
C LYS A 10 6.11 30.21 -15.77
N ASP A 11 5.34 31.17 -16.27
CA ASP A 11 4.94 32.40 -15.55
C ASP A 11 3.59 32.27 -14.86
N LYS A 12 2.89 31.14 -15.07
CA LYS A 12 1.58 30.89 -14.47
C LYS A 12 1.71 30.53 -13.00
N PHE A 13 0.87 31.14 -12.16
CA PHE A 13 0.73 30.83 -10.76
C PHE A 13 -0.46 29.91 -10.54
N PHE A 14 -0.20 28.66 -10.14
CA PHE A 14 -1.27 27.69 -9.87
C PHE A 14 -1.78 27.79 -8.43
N PHE A 15 -3.01 27.34 -8.20
CA PHE A 15 -3.48 27.11 -6.84
C PHE A 15 -2.71 25.97 -6.18
N ALA A 16 -2.53 24.83 -6.89
CA ALA A 16 -1.77 23.69 -6.40
C ALA A 16 -0.91 23.07 -7.51
N ILE A 17 0.35 22.75 -7.19
CA ILE A 17 1.18 21.84 -7.98
C ILE A 17 1.30 20.53 -7.23
N ILE A 18 0.88 19.44 -7.90
CA ILE A 18 0.90 18.07 -7.39
C ILE A 18 2.05 17.34 -8.08
N ILE A 19 2.98 16.83 -7.30
CA ILE A 19 4.18 16.14 -7.77
C ILE A 19 3.93 14.64 -7.67
N GLY A 20 3.80 13.98 -8.82
CA GLY A 20 3.46 12.58 -8.97
C GLY A 20 1.98 12.35 -9.30
N SER A 21 1.73 11.49 -10.28
CA SER A 21 0.42 11.14 -10.83
C SER A 21 -0.06 9.74 -10.44
N GLY A 22 0.38 9.21 -9.31
CA GLY A 22 -0.13 7.98 -8.74
C GLY A 22 -1.55 8.15 -8.15
N PRO A 23 -2.11 7.11 -7.49
CA PRO A 23 -3.44 7.17 -6.87
C PRO A 23 -3.66 8.38 -5.97
N ALA A 24 -2.64 8.78 -5.20
CA ALA A 24 -2.68 9.95 -4.34
C ALA A 24 -2.84 11.25 -5.14
N GLY A 25 -1.96 11.48 -6.12
CA GLY A 25 -1.95 12.71 -6.92
C GLY A 25 -3.19 12.86 -7.79
N ILE A 26 -3.58 11.80 -8.49
CA ILE A 26 -4.81 11.79 -9.30
C ILE A 26 -6.04 12.07 -8.44
N SER A 27 -6.18 11.41 -7.29
CA SER A 27 -7.33 11.60 -6.40
C SER A 27 -7.36 13.01 -5.77
N THR A 28 -6.18 13.61 -5.50
CA THR A 28 -6.10 15.00 -5.04
C THR A 28 -6.58 15.96 -6.14
N ALA A 29 -6.13 15.79 -7.37
CA ALA A 29 -6.55 16.64 -8.49
C ALA A 29 -8.07 16.54 -8.76
N LEU A 30 -8.61 15.31 -8.77
CA LEU A 30 -10.05 15.08 -8.90
C LEU A 30 -10.85 15.76 -7.77
N GLY A 31 -10.32 15.73 -6.54
CA GLY A 31 -10.94 16.40 -5.41
C GLY A 31 -10.92 17.92 -5.50
N LEU A 32 -9.86 18.52 -6.07
CA LEU A 32 -9.79 19.97 -6.34
C LEU A 32 -10.70 20.36 -7.51
N GLU A 33 -10.71 19.56 -8.58
CA GLU A 33 -11.60 19.80 -9.75
C GLU A 33 -13.08 19.89 -9.35
N GLU A 34 -13.56 19.03 -8.45
CA GLU A 34 -14.93 19.09 -7.94
C GLU A 34 -15.26 20.41 -7.22
N LYS A 35 -14.24 21.12 -6.75
CA LYS A 35 -14.33 22.46 -6.18
C LYS A 35 -14.07 23.56 -7.21
N LYS A 36 -13.91 23.22 -8.49
CA LYS A 36 -13.55 24.11 -9.59
C LYS A 36 -12.22 24.84 -9.34
N ILE A 37 -11.29 24.16 -8.67
CA ILE A 37 -9.96 24.69 -8.33
C ILE A 37 -8.94 24.12 -9.31
N GLU A 38 -8.18 25.02 -9.94
CA GLU A 38 -7.17 24.64 -10.91
C GLU A 38 -5.92 24.08 -10.24
N SER A 39 -5.41 22.97 -10.80
CA SER A 39 -4.19 22.33 -10.37
C SER A 39 -3.32 21.90 -11.54
N LEU A 40 -2.01 21.78 -11.29
CA LEU A 40 -1.05 21.18 -12.21
C LEU A 40 -0.51 19.89 -11.58
N ILE A 41 -0.60 18.78 -12.30
CA ILE A 41 0.15 17.57 -11.98
C ILE A 41 1.42 17.54 -12.84
N ILE A 42 2.56 17.35 -12.20
CA ILE A 42 3.80 16.99 -12.88
C ILE A 42 4.10 15.51 -12.62
N GLU A 43 4.38 14.77 -13.68
CA GLU A 43 4.72 13.34 -13.65
C GLU A 43 6.08 13.14 -14.30
N ALA A 44 6.96 12.48 -13.58
CA ALA A 44 8.32 12.24 -14.03
C ALA A 44 8.40 11.21 -15.18
N GLY A 45 7.43 10.30 -15.24
CA GLY A 45 7.32 9.29 -16.29
C GLY A 45 6.51 9.71 -17.50
N GLU A 46 6.44 8.78 -18.45
CA GLU A 46 5.62 8.88 -19.65
C GLU A 46 4.17 8.44 -19.37
N LEU A 47 3.32 8.44 -20.40
CA LEU A 47 1.96 7.93 -20.30
C LEU A 47 1.94 6.45 -19.91
N ASN A 48 2.81 5.66 -20.55
CA ASN A 48 2.95 4.24 -20.32
C ASN A 48 4.33 3.92 -19.72
N TYR A 49 4.47 2.74 -19.15
CA TYR A 49 5.76 2.26 -18.67
C TYR A 49 6.76 2.14 -19.84
N THR A 50 7.98 2.60 -19.57
CA THR A 50 9.14 2.38 -20.45
C THR A 50 10.35 1.97 -19.63
N SER A 51 11.20 1.10 -20.19
CA SER A 51 12.45 0.65 -19.53
C SER A 51 13.44 1.79 -19.28
N LYS A 52 13.33 2.89 -20.02
CA LYS A 52 14.10 4.13 -19.81
C LYS A 52 13.93 4.71 -18.42
N ASN A 53 12.83 4.40 -17.75
CA ASN A 53 12.56 4.85 -16.39
C ASN A 53 13.25 4.00 -15.30
N THR A 54 13.73 2.80 -15.61
CA THR A 54 14.35 1.88 -14.64
C THR A 54 15.54 2.49 -13.88
N PRO A 55 16.49 3.24 -14.49
CA PRO A 55 17.57 3.85 -13.74
C PRO A 55 17.14 4.79 -12.61
N TYR A 56 16.01 5.47 -12.76
CA TYR A 56 15.44 6.37 -11.75
C TYR A 56 14.73 5.63 -10.59
N LEU A 57 14.44 4.35 -10.79
CA LEU A 57 13.74 3.52 -9.80
C LEU A 57 14.69 2.63 -9.01
N LYS A 58 15.98 2.64 -9.32
CA LYS A 58 16.99 1.88 -8.57
C LYS A 58 17.08 2.33 -7.11
N GLY A 59 17.68 1.49 -6.29
CA GLY A 59 17.92 1.70 -4.87
C GLY A 59 18.33 0.38 -4.23
N THR A 60 18.65 0.42 -2.95
CA THR A 60 19.14 -0.74 -2.19
C THR A 60 18.31 -1.00 -0.95
N TYR A 61 18.24 -2.26 -0.53
CA TYR A 61 17.82 -2.64 0.80
C TYR A 61 19.03 -2.90 1.68
N VAL A 62 18.95 -2.49 2.95
CA VAL A 62 19.90 -2.81 4.02
C VAL A 62 19.12 -3.54 5.11
N GLY A 63 19.62 -4.70 5.54
CA GLY A 63 18.97 -5.56 6.52
C GLY A 63 18.63 -6.92 5.91
N ASP A 64 17.38 -7.18 5.57
CA ASP A 64 16.96 -8.43 4.90
C ASP A 64 17.05 -8.29 3.37
N PRO A 65 18.12 -8.77 2.72
CA PRO A 65 18.43 -8.46 1.31
C PRO A 65 17.49 -9.14 0.31
N ASP A 66 16.89 -10.28 0.67
CA ASP A 66 16.05 -11.08 -0.23
C ASP A 66 14.61 -10.60 -0.29
N TYR A 67 14.29 -9.51 0.41
CA TYR A 67 12.93 -9.02 0.52
C TYR A 67 12.35 -8.55 -0.83
N SER A 68 13.06 -7.71 -1.57
CA SER A 68 12.60 -7.21 -2.88
C SER A 68 13.63 -6.30 -3.54
N THR A 69 13.39 -5.96 -4.83
CA THR A 69 14.10 -4.86 -5.48
C THR A 69 13.27 -3.58 -5.43
N LEU A 70 13.87 -2.46 -5.07
CA LEU A 70 13.16 -1.17 -5.05
C LEU A 70 12.65 -0.78 -6.45
N ALA A 71 13.33 -1.15 -7.51
CA ALA A 71 12.92 -0.89 -8.88
C ALA A 71 11.65 -1.67 -9.28
N GLY A 72 11.52 -2.93 -8.84
CA GLY A 72 10.37 -3.79 -9.15
C GLY A 72 9.08 -3.40 -8.42
N SER A 73 9.20 -2.63 -7.32
CA SER A 73 8.08 -2.25 -6.46
C SER A 73 7.47 -0.89 -6.78
N ARG A 74 8.02 -0.15 -7.76
CA ARG A 74 7.60 1.23 -8.07
C ARG A 74 7.30 1.42 -9.55
N GLY A 75 6.35 2.30 -9.87
CA GLY A 75 5.96 2.66 -11.24
C GLY A 75 6.19 4.13 -11.53
N ARG A 76 7.05 4.46 -12.50
CA ARG A 76 7.29 5.81 -12.98
C ARG A 76 6.60 5.99 -14.33
N GLN A 77 5.33 6.35 -14.28
CA GLN A 77 4.43 6.54 -15.41
C GLN A 77 3.17 7.24 -14.96
N PHE A 78 2.37 7.78 -15.86
CA PHE A 78 1.06 8.30 -15.51
C PHE A 78 0.18 7.21 -14.88
N GLY A 79 -0.34 7.48 -13.69
CA GLY A 79 -1.04 6.50 -12.86
C GLY A 79 -0.14 5.78 -11.82
N GLY A 80 1.18 5.92 -11.94
CA GLY A 80 2.16 5.33 -11.02
C GLY A 80 1.97 3.83 -10.83
N THR A 81 2.23 3.32 -9.62
CA THR A 81 1.96 1.92 -9.22
C THR A 81 0.48 1.55 -9.24
N GLY A 82 -0.42 2.53 -9.30
CA GLY A 82 -1.85 2.30 -9.51
C GLY A 82 -2.21 1.67 -10.88
N ASN A 83 -1.24 1.53 -11.79
CA ASN A 83 -1.39 0.76 -13.03
C ASN A 83 -0.97 -0.71 -12.86
N LEU A 84 -0.13 -1.01 -11.87
CA LEU A 84 0.50 -2.32 -11.66
C LEU A 84 -0.16 -3.12 -10.52
N TRP A 85 -0.94 -2.48 -9.69
CA TRP A 85 -1.51 -3.04 -8.47
C TRP A 85 -2.56 -4.14 -8.69
N GLY A 86 -2.75 -4.99 -7.69
CA GLY A 86 -3.71 -6.10 -7.71
C GLY A 86 -5.17 -5.71 -7.50
N GLY A 87 -5.48 -4.45 -7.20
CA GLY A 87 -6.86 -3.95 -7.06
C GLY A 87 -7.54 -4.22 -5.71
N ASN A 88 -6.92 -4.92 -4.79
CA ASN A 88 -7.54 -5.21 -3.50
C ASN A 88 -7.72 -3.96 -2.64
N CYS A 89 -8.91 -3.82 -2.05
CA CYS A 89 -9.29 -2.70 -1.20
C CYS A 89 -10.03 -3.19 0.03
N ASN A 90 -9.66 -2.65 1.18
CA ASN A 90 -10.38 -2.78 2.43
C ASN A 90 -10.04 -1.59 3.35
N PRO A 91 -10.93 -1.18 4.24
CA PRO A 91 -10.68 -0.04 5.14
C PRO A 91 -9.78 -0.43 6.30
N ILE A 92 -8.96 0.51 6.76
CA ILE A 92 -8.32 0.44 8.08
C ILE A 92 -9.43 0.45 9.14
N GLN A 93 -9.30 -0.38 10.17
CA GLN A 93 -10.30 -0.53 11.23
C GLN A 93 -10.20 0.61 12.27
N GLU A 94 -11.25 0.81 13.07
CA GLU A 94 -11.35 1.92 14.04
C GLU A 94 -10.19 1.92 15.05
N GLU A 95 -9.86 0.76 15.60
CA GLU A 95 -8.82 0.59 16.61
C GLU A 95 -7.42 0.95 16.12
N GLU A 96 -7.16 0.83 14.83
CA GLU A 96 -5.86 1.14 14.24
C GLU A 96 -5.59 2.65 14.16
N PHE A 97 -6.65 3.47 14.28
CA PHE A 97 -6.56 4.93 14.38
C PHE A 97 -6.19 5.44 15.78
N GLU A 98 -6.04 4.58 16.79
CA GLU A 98 -5.76 4.99 18.16
C GLU A 98 -4.51 5.89 18.26
N ASN A 99 -3.50 5.63 17.44
CA ASN A 99 -2.25 6.41 17.39
C ASN A 99 -2.20 7.44 16.26
N TRP A 100 -3.26 7.58 15.46
CA TRP A 100 -3.31 8.57 14.40
C TRP A 100 -3.83 9.91 14.92
N PRO A 101 -3.39 11.07 14.36
CA PRO A 101 -3.92 12.37 14.76
C PRO A 101 -5.30 12.67 14.16
N ILE A 102 -5.89 11.70 13.48
CA ILE A 102 -7.24 11.72 12.90
C ILE A 102 -7.98 10.46 13.32
N LYS A 103 -9.31 10.50 13.31
CA LYS A 103 -10.19 9.37 13.58
C LYS A 103 -10.70 8.75 12.28
N LYS A 104 -11.16 7.51 12.34
CA LYS A 104 -11.77 6.83 11.18
C LYS A 104 -12.91 7.66 10.57
N ILE A 105 -13.78 8.25 11.41
CA ILE A 105 -14.92 9.09 10.98
C ILE A 105 -14.49 10.29 10.11
N ASP A 106 -13.25 10.79 10.27
CA ASP A 106 -12.72 11.87 9.44
C ASP A 106 -12.50 11.44 7.99
N LEU A 107 -12.32 10.13 7.76
CA LEU A 107 -12.15 9.52 6.45
C LEU A 107 -13.46 8.93 5.91
N ASP A 108 -14.41 8.57 6.75
CA ASP A 108 -15.66 7.90 6.36
C ASP A 108 -16.55 8.81 5.52
N LYS A 109 -16.43 10.12 5.67
CA LYS A 109 -17.08 11.14 4.83
C LYS A 109 -16.77 11.00 3.33
N TYR A 110 -15.66 10.33 3.00
CA TYR A 110 -15.17 10.18 1.63
C TYR A 110 -15.40 8.78 1.04
N ILE A 111 -16.09 7.87 1.77
CA ILE A 111 -16.35 6.49 1.35
C ILE A 111 -16.99 6.43 -0.04
N GLY A 112 -18.09 7.14 -0.26
CA GLY A 112 -18.83 7.12 -1.53
C GLY A 112 -17.98 7.59 -2.71
N ARG A 113 -17.21 8.67 -2.51
CA ARG A 113 -16.31 9.20 -3.55
C ARG A 113 -15.11 8.29 -3.80
N ALA A 114 -14.50 7.76 -2.76
CA ALA A 114 -13.38 6.82 -2.89
C ALA A 114 -13.83 5.55 -3.64
N LYS A 115 -15.02 5.03 -3.35
CA LYS A 115 -15.61 3.91 -4.08
C LYS A 115 -15.81 4.24 -5.57
N LYS A 116 -16.31 5.43 -5.90
CA LYS A 116 -16.47 5.88 -7.30
C LYS A 116 -15.12 5.98 -8.01
N ILE A 117 -14.10 6.54 -7.36
CA ILE A 117 -12.75 6.65 -7.93
C ILE A 117 -12.17 5.26 -8.21
N LEU A 118 -12.36 4.33 -7.30
CA LEU A 118 -11.80 2.97 -7.35
C LEU A 118 -12.75 1.94 -7.99
N ASN A 119 -13.93 2.34 -8.47
CA ASN A 119 -14.94 1.45 -9.05
C ASN A 119 -15.33 0.29 -8.11
N LEU A 120 -15.43 0.56 -6.79
CA LEU A 120 -15.78 -0.45 -5.79
C LEU A 120 -17.30 -0.59 -5.67
N LYS A 121 -17.79 -1.81 -5.61
CA LYS A 121 -19.23 -2.13 -5.63
C LYS A 121 -19.75 -2.63 -4.29
N ASN A 122 -18.93 -3.43 -3.58
CA ASN A 122 -19.37 -4.14 -2.40
C ASN A 122 -19.32 -3.27 -1.13
N LYS A 123 -20.13 -3.60 -0.13
CA LYS A 123 -19.99 -3.08 1.21
C LYS A 123 -18.81 -3.77 1.89
N PHE A 124 -18.06 -3.02 2.69
CA PHE A 124 -17.07 -3.62 3.57
C PHE A 124 -17.75 -4.16 4.82
N VAL A 125 -17.36 -5.35 5.18
CA VAL A 125 -17.90 -6.11 6.31
C VAL A 125 -16.75 -6.43 7.26
N LEU A 126 -16.99 -6.26 8.55
CA LEU A 126 -16.24 -6.84 9.64
C LEU A 126 -17.25 -7.49 10.58
N GLU A 127 -17.17 -8.79 10.74
CA GLU A 127 -18.13 -9.58 11.50
C GLU A 127 -17.40 -10.54 12.44
N LYS A 128 -17.86 -10.64 13.68
CA LYS A 128 -17.34 -11.62 14.63
C LYS A 128 -17.51 -13.02 14.07
N PHE A 129 -16.39 -13.73 13.88
CA PHE A 129 -16.38 -15.10 13.39
C PHE A 129 -16.42 -16.11 14.55
N ASN A 130 -15.60 -15.86 15.56
CA ASN A 130 -15.60 -16.59 16.84
C ASN A 130 -15.07 -15.68 17.95
N ASN A 131 -14.66 -16.25 19.09
CA ASN A 131 -14.17 -15.45 20.22
C ASN A 131 -12.84 -14.74 19.93
N ASN A 132 -12.03 -15.24 19.01
CA ASN A 132 -10.67 -14.76 18.74
C ASN A 132 -10.49 -14.18 17.32
N LEU A 133 -11.39 -14.52 16.39
CA LEU A 133 -11.28 -14.21 14.98
C LEU A 133 -12.50 -13.42 14.50
N ASP A 134 -12.23 -12.47 13.60
CA ASP A 134 -13.21 -11.73 12.85
C ASP A 134 -13.13 -12.10 11.35
N LEU A 135 -14.29 -12.20 10.70
CA LEU A 135 -14.42 -12.34 9.26
C LEU A 135 -14.49 -10.95 8.63
N TYR A 136 -13.71 -10.71 7.60
CA TYR A 136 -13.79 -9.48 6.82
C TYR A 136 -13.82 -9.77 5.32
N ASN A 137 -14.35 -8.82 4.55
CA ASN A 137 -14.26 -8.88 3.11
C ASN A 137 -13.30 -7.83 2.55
N ARG A 138 -12.83 -8.10 1.36
CA ARG A 138 -12.17 -7.13 0.48
C ARG A 138 -13.07 -6.87 -0.71
N ASP A 139 -12.98 -5.67 -1.26
CA ASP A 139 -13.54 -5.37 -2.57
C ASP A 139 -12.41 -5.24 -3.58
N TRP A 140 -12.70 -5.53 -4.82
CA TRP A 140 -11.71 -5.54 -5.88
C TRP A 140 -11.97 -4.42 -6.88
N SER A 141 -10.92 -3.65 -7.17
CA SER A 141 -10.92 -2.57 -8.13
C SER A 141 -10.25 -3.02 -9.43
N ASP A 142 -10.95 -2.86 -10.54
CA ASP A 142 -10.43 -3.05 -11.90
C ASP A 142 -9.66 -1.83 -12.42
N VAL A 143 -9.59 -0.76 -11.64
CA VAL A 143 -9.05 0.54 -12.06
C VAL A 143 -7.54 0.47 -12.24
N LYS A 144 -7.09 0.71 -13.46
CA LYS A 144 -5.73 1.15 -13.78
C LYS A 144 -5.77 2.67 -13.92
N PHE A 145 -5.18 3.39 -12.97
CA PHE A 145 -5.37 4.84 -12.83
C PHE A 145 -5.00 5.63 -14.09
N GLY A 146 -3.91 5.27 -14.74
CA GLY A 146 -3.51 5.91 -16.00
C GLY A 146 -4.57 5.74 -17.09
N ASN A 147 -5.04 4.52 -17.30
CA ASN A 147 -6.03 4.22 -18.34
C ASN A 147 -7.36 4.92 -18.07
N LYS A 148 -7.83 4.85 -16.81
CA LYS A 148 -9.14 5.43 -16.43
C LYS A 148 -9.16 6.95 -16.54
N TYR A 149 -8.09 7.62 -16.12
CA TYR A 149 -8.13 9.07 -15.91
C TYR A 149 -7.48 9.91 -16.99
N PHE A 150 -6.73 9.33 -17.93
CA PHE A 150 -6.03 10.11 -18.95
C PHE A 150 -7.01 10.91 -19.85
N ASN A 151 -8.05 10.26 -20.34
CA ASN A 151 -9.06 10.93 -21.19
C ASN A 151 -9.87 11.97 -20.41
N HIS A 152 -10.12 11.74 -19.13
CA HIS A 152 -10.73 12.73 -18.25
C HIS A 152 -9.85 13.99 -18.15
N PHE A 153 -8.54 13.81 -17.90
CA PHE A 153 -7.59 14.92 -17.76
C PHE A 153 -7.40 15.72 -19.06
N LYS A 154 -7.44 15.05 -20.21
CA LYS A 154 -7.44 15.75 -21.51
C LYS A 154 -8.61 16.75 -21.65
N LYS A 155 -9.76 16.42 -21.14
CA LYS A 155 -11.00 17.19 -21.27
C LYS A 155 -11.23 18.16 -20.10
N SER A 156 -10.53 17.99 -19.00
CA SER A 156 -10.69 18.81 -17.79
C SER A 156 -10.30 20.26 -18.04
N LYS A 157 -11.08 21.19 -17.48
CA LYS A 157 -10.78 22.64 -17.44
C LYS A 157 -9.95 23.02 -16.21
N TYR A 158 -9.87 22.16 -15.21
CA TYR A 158 -9.26 22.43 -13.92
C TYR A 158 -8.01 21.61 -13.63
N ILE A 159 -7.76 20.54 -14.42
CA ILE A 159 -6.58 19.69 -14.25
C ILE A 159 -5.65 19.90 -15.44
N ASN A 160 -4.43 20.37 -15.14
CA ASN A 160 -3.33 20.41 -16.08
C ASN A 160 -2.37 19.25 -15.77
N LEU A 161 -1.85 18.60 -16.79
CA LEU A 161 -0.92 17.47 -16.66
C LEU A 161 0.32 17.70 -17.52
N SER A 162 1.49 17.64 -16.91
CA SER A 162 2.77 17.63 -17.63
C SER A 162 3.51 16.32 -17.36
N LEU A 163 3.63 15.48 -18.39
CA LEU A 163 4.42 14.24 -18.39
C LEU A 163 5.90 14.53 -18.65
N ASN A 164 6.78 13.57 -18.36
CA ASN A 164 8.22 13.71 -18.49
C ASN A 164 8.76 14.98 -17.81
N THR A 165 8.17 15.32 -16.65
CA THR A 165 8.50 16.50 -15.89
C THR A 165 8.98 16.08 -14.50
N ILE A 166 10.29 16.16 -14.29
CA ILE A 166 10.97 15.58 -13.14
C ILE A 166 11.20 16.67 -12.11
N TYR A 167 10.68 16.50 -10.90
CA TYR A 167 10.96 17.36 -9.76
C TYR A 167 12.40 17.20 -9.31
N GLN A 168 13.10 18.33 -9.09
CA GLN A 168 14.51 18.38 -8.69
C GLN A 168 14.75 19.06 -7.34
N GLY A 169 13.72 19.64 -6.74
CA GLY A 169 13.84 20.35 -5.46
C GLY A 169 12.94 21.58 -5.39
N SER A 170 13.01 22.29 -4.26
CA SER A 170 12.21 23.49 -4.00
C SER A 170 13.08 24.66 -3.54
N ASP A 171 12.79 25.83 -4.07
CA ASP A 171 13.32 27.10 -3.58
C ASP A 171 12.37 27.65 -2.50
N GLY A 172 12.93 28.41 -1.58
CA GLY A 172 12.18 29.03 -0.50
C GLY A 172 13.01 29.09 0.77
N ASP A 173 12.44 29.67 1.79
CA ASP A 173 13.03 29.79 3.11
C ASP A 173 11.97 29.88 4.19
N ASN A 174 12.38 29.79 5.44
CA ASN A 174 11.53 30.05 6.61
C ASN A 174 10.18 29.29 6.58
N GLY A 175 10.17 28.09 6.03
CA GLY A 175 8.95 27.26 5.91
C GLY A 175 8.04 27.59 4.74
N LYS A 176 8.47 28.45 3.80
CA LYS A 176 7.65 28.80 2.64
C LYS A 176 8.36 28.47 1.33
N ILE A 177 7.78 27.58 0.55
CA ILE A 177 8.23 27.33 -0.83
C ILE A 177 7.75 28.47 -1.73
N THR A 178 8.66 29.04 -2.51
CA THR A 178 8.38 30.07 -3.50
C THR A 178 8.24 29.51 -4.91
N SER A 179 9.01 28.46 -5.22
CA SER A 179 8.96 27.74 -6.49
C SER A 179 9.48 26.32 -6.33
N ILE A 180 9.13 25.45 -7.27
CA ILE A 180 9.79 24.17 -7.46
C ILE A 180 10.68 24.20 -8.69
N ASN A 181 11.80 23.49 -8.62
CA ASN A 181 12.68 23.24 -9.74
C ASN A 181 12.29 21.92 -10.39
N CYS A 182 12.12 21.91 -11.70
CA CYS A 182 11.82 20.70 -12.45
C CYS A 182 12.57 20.66 -13.79
N PHE A 183 12.82 19.44 -14.26
CA PHE A 183 13.50 19.19 -15.53
C PHE A 183 12.50 18.58 -16.52
N LYS A 184 12.41 19.23 -17.72
CA LYS A 184 11.73 18.71 -18.91
C LYS A 184 12.49 19.22 -20.14
N LYS A 185 13.43 18.41 -20.67
CA LYS A 185 14.40 18.80 -21.69
C LYS A 185 15.39 19.89 -21.21
N LYS A 186 14.95 20.85 -20.43
CA LYS A 186 15.72 21.89 -19.73
C LYS A 186 15.12 22.16 -18.36
N ASN A 187 15.77 22.98 -17.58
CA ASN A 187 15.32 23.36 -16.23
C ASN A 187 14.23 24.45 -16.29
N TYR A 188 13.25 24.31 -15.40
CA TYR A 188 12.15 25.26 -15.22
C TYR A 188 11.91 25.51 -13.74
N LYS A 189 11.39 26.70 -13.43
CA LYS A 189 10.84 27.04 -12.11
C LYS A 189 9.35 27.24 -12.24
N LEU A 190 8.57 26.52 -11.43
CA LEU A 190 7.11 26.62 -11.41
C LEU A 190 6.63 27.14 -10.07
N LYS A 191 5.63 28.01 -10.07
CA LYS A 191 5.10 28.71 -8.89
C LYS A 191 3.67 28.29 -8.58
N SER A 192 3.36 28.21 -7.27
CA SER A 192 2.03 27.79 -6.82
C SER A 192 1.76 28.29 -5.41
N LYS A 193 0.47 28.40 -5.05
CA LYS A 193 0.06 28.64 -3.66
C LYS A 193 0.43 27.45 -2.78
N TYR A 194 0.17 26.22 -3.23
CA TYR A 194 0.44 24.98 -2.51
C TYR A 194 1.23 23.97 -3.34
N PHE A 195 2.12 23.23 -2.69
CA PHE A 195 2.91 22.15 -3.29
C PHE A 195 2.62 20.85 -2.56
N ILE A 196 2.38 19.77 -3.32
CA ILE A 196 1.93 18.49 -2.77
C ILE A 196 2.79 17.37 -3.31
N LEU A 197 3.62 16.74 -2.46
CA LEU A 197 4.34 15.52 -2.82
C LEU A 197 3.38 14.33 -2.79
N SER A 198 3.25 13.61 -3.91
CA SER A 198 2.35 12.47 -4.10
C SER A 198 3.03 11.32 -4.84
N CYS A 199 4.33 11.09 -4.57
CA CYS A 199 5.20 10.21 -5.32
C CYS A 199 5.29 8.78 -4.76
N GLY A 200 4.45 8.43 -3.76
CA GLY A 200 4.44 7.12 -3.12
C GLY A 200 5.34 7.00 -1.89
N GLY A 201 5.34 5.81 -1.25
CA GLY A 201 5.93 5.61 0.08
C GLY A 201 7.41 5.94 0.17
N ILE A 202 8.21 5.45 -0.77
CA ILE A 202 9.67 5.64 -0.77
C ILE A 202 10.06 7.00 -1.35
N GLU A 203 9.48 7.37 -2.49
CA GLU A 203 9.91 8.54 -3.24
C GLU A 203 9.56 9.86 -2.54
N ASN A 204 8.45 9.92 -1.78
CA ASN A 204 8.15 11.09 -0.95
C ASN A 204 9.27 11.36 0.07
N SER A 205 9.76 10.32 0.73
CA SER A 205 10.89 10.41 1.68
C SER A 205 12.17 10.84 0.98
N ARG A 206 12.51 10.19 -0.15
CA ARG A 206 13.70 10.48 -0.95
C ARG A 206 13.75 11.95 -1.39
N LEU A 207 12.68 12.43 -2.02
CA LEU A 207 12.61 13.79 -2.56
C LEU A 207 12.59 14.85 -1.46
N LEU A 208 11.97 14.55 -0.31
CA LEU A 208 11.96 15.46 0.82
C LEU A 208 13.35 15.54 1.49
N LEU A 209 14.05 14.41 1.65
CA LEU A 209 15.45 14.38 2.12
C LEU A 209 16.36 15.14 1.17
N TRP A 210 16.22 14.93 -0.13
CA TRP A 210 16.97 15.67 -1.14
C TRP A 210 16.71 17.17 -1.08
N THR A 211 15.44 17.56 -0.96
CA THR A 211 15.06 18.97 -0.81
C THR A 211 15.67 19.59 0.46
N LYS A 212 15.67 18.86 1.58
CA LYS A 212 16.27 19.31 2.84
C LYS A 212 17.80 19.47 2.71
N ASN A 213 18.47 18.55 2.05
CA ASN A 213 19.92 18.62 1.85
C ASN A 213 20.35 19.84 0.99
N ASN A 214 19.57 20.12 -0.07
CA ASN A 214 19.88 21.23 -0.98
C ASN A 214 19.41 22.60 -0.46
N ASN A 215 18.35 22.61 0.33
CA ASN A 215 17.79 23.84 0.88
C ASN A 215 17.36 23.66 2.35
N PRO A 216 18.32 23.52 3.28
CA PRO A 216 18.02 23.32 4.70
C PRO A 216 17.25 24.51 5.33
N LYS A 217 17.42 25.74 4.82
CA LYS A 217 16.73 26.95 5.30
C LYS A 217 15.21 26.89 5.11
N LEU A 218 14.74 26.02 4.24
CA LEU A 218 13.31 25.79 4.05
C LEU A 218 12.64 25.16 5.28
N PHE A 219 13.36 24.38 6.06
CA PHE A 219 12.80 23.60 7.17
C PHE A 219 13.10 24.25 8.51
N LYS A 220 12.03 24.58 9.27
CA LYS A 220 12.14 25.17 10.60
C LYS A 220 12.52 24.16 11.68
N TYR A 221 12.29 22.86 11.42
CA TYR A 221 12.52 21.78 12.36
C TYR A 221 13.36 20.69 11.74
N ASP A 222 14.12 19.98 12.58
CA ASP A 222 14.77 18.73 12.19
C ASP A 222 13.77 17.59 12.30
N LEU A 223 13.07 17.33 11.20
CA LEU A 223 12.00 16.33 11.14
C LEU A 223 12.57 14.93 10.86
N PRO A 224 11.93 13.86 11.38
CA PRO A 224 12.35 12.47 11.18
C PRO A 224 11.97 11.97 9.77
N ILE A 225 12.43 12.66 8.74
CA ILE A 225 12.16 12.32 7.34
C ILE A 225 12.81 10.98 7.01
N GLY A 226 12.06 10.09 6.43
CA GLY A 226 12.49 8.73 6.09
C GLY A 226 12.28 7.70 7.21
N ASN A 227 12.26 8.10 8.48
CA ASN A 227 12.10 7.18 9.60
C ASN A 227 10.70 6.56 9.68
N TYR A 228 10.58 5.44 10.39
CA TYR A 228 9.33 4.67 10.54
C TYR A 228 8.82 4.07 9.22
N TYR A 229 9.73 3.69 8.35
CA TYR A 229 9.41 2.99 7.12
C TYR A 229 8.84 1.60 7.43
N MET A 230 7.79 1.22 6.73
CA MET A 230 7.12 -0.10 6.84
C MET A 230 6.77 -0.61 5.45
N ASP A 231 6.59 -1.90 5.35
CA ASP A 231 5.93 -2.58 4.22
C ASP A 231 4.97 -3.64 4.80
N HIS A 232 4.32 -4.44 3.98
CA HIS A 232 3.57 -5.60 4.41
C HIS A 232 4.29 -6.87 3.95
N PRO A 233 4.93 -7.63 4.82
CA PRO A 233 5.34 -8.99 4.50
C PRO A 233 4.12 -9.83 4.10
N PHE A 234 4.23 -10.55 2.99
CA PHE A 234 3.19 -11.46 2.50
C PHE A 234 3.80 -12.82 2.25
N HIS A 235 3.27 -13.84 2.91
CA HIS A 235 3.83 -15.18 2.79
C HIS A 235 2.80 -16.27 3.15
N ARG A 236 3.01 -17.49 2.64
CA ARG A 236 2.21 -18.65 3.03
C ARG A 236 2.67 -19.13 4.40
N VAL A 237 1.71 -19.39 5.29
CA VAL A 237 1.97 -19.80 6.68
C VAL A 237 1.46 -21.19 7.01
N ALA A 238 0.52 -21.73 6.21
CA ALA A 238 0.00 -23.07 6.38
C ALA A 238 -0.65 -23.58 5.09
N GLU A 239 -0.70 -24.90 4.95
CA GLU A 239 -1.45 -25.55 3.86
C GLU A 239 -2.05 -26.89 4.32
N GLY A 240 -3.10 -27.36 3.62
CA GLY A 240 -3.73 -28.61 3.97
C GLY A 240 -5.00 -28.90 3.17
N LEU A 241 -5.90 -29.66 3.81
CA LEU A 241 -7.19 -30.06 3.23
C LEU A 241 -8.35 -29.59 4.12
N VAL A 242 -9.38 -29.05 3.51
CA VAL A 242 -10.61 -28.59 4.17
C VAL A 242 -11.82 -29.37 3.68
N ASN A 243 -12.71 -29.74 4.60
CA ASN A 243 -14.04 -30.23 4.27
C ASN A 243 -15.02 -29.06 4.19
N TYR A 244 -15.44 -28.75 2.97
CA TYR A 244 -16.31 -27.60 2.69
C TYR A 244 -17.68 -27.70 3.39
N LYS A 245 -18.30 -28.86 3.42
CA LYS A 245 -19.60 -29.05 4.09
C LYS A 245 -19.52 -28.77 5.59
N LYS A 246 -18.43 -29.18 6.23
CA LYS A 246 -18.22 -28.89 7.66
C LYS A 246 -18.03 -27.39 7.91
N LEU A 247 -17.30 -26.69 7.06
CA LEU A 247 -17.16 -25.24 7.17
C LEU A 247 -18.49 -24.51 6.94
N GLN A 248 -19.28 -24.93 5.95
CA GLN A 248 -20.63 -24.38 5.75
C GLN A 248 -21.56 -24.64 6.94
N SER A 249 -21.53 -25.88 7.49
CA SER A 249 -22.32 -26.23 8.66
C SER A 249 -21.93 -25.39 9.88
N TYR A 250 -20.62 -25.15 10.07
CA TYR A 250 -20.14 -24.24 11.11
C TYR A 250 -20.68 -22.83 10.92
N ASN A 251 -20.58 -22.27 9.72
CA ASN A 251 -21.07 -20.92 9.41
C ASN A 251 -22.58 -20.79 9.69
N LYS A 252 -23.36 -21.78 9.27
CA LYS A 252 -24.82 -21.82 9.52
C LYS A 252 -25.13 -21.89 11.01
N LYS A 253 -24.49 -22.81 11.74
CA LYS A 253 -24.70 -22.98 13.19
C LYS A 253 -24.36 -21.74 13.99
N ASN A 254 -23.35 -20.98 13.59
CA ASN A 254 -22.86 -19.80 14.29
C ASN A 254 -23.37 -18.48 13.69
N ASN A 255 -24.34 -18.52 12.78
CA ASN A 255 -24.93 -17.33 12.13
C ASN A 255 -23.90 -16.40 11.48
N VAL A 256 -22.86 -16.96 10.85
CA VAL A 256 -21.87 -16.17 10.09
C VAL A 256 -22.51 -15.72 8.76
N LYS A 257 -23.06 -14.49 8.75
CA LYS A 257 -23.94 -13.98 7.68
C LYS A 257 -23.19 -13.69 6.38
N ASN A 258 -21.96 -13.23 6.49
CA ASN A 258 -21.17 -12.74 5.35
C ASN A 258 -20.07 -13.73 4.92
N ALA A 259 -20.19 -15.00 5.34
CA ALA A 259 -19.26 -16.03 4.90
C ALA A 259 -19.36 -16.20 3.37
N PRO A 260 -18.24 -16.10 2.63
CA PRO A 260 -18.27 -16.28 1.18
C PRO A 260 -18.64 -17.72 0.82
N LEU A 261 -19.32 -17.88 -0.31
CA LEU A 261 -19.42 -19.17 -0.95
C LEU A 261 -18.02 -19.61 -1.38
N ILE A 262 -17.63 -20.82 -0.98
CA ILE A 262 -16.33 -21.37 -1.36
C ILE A 262 -16.47 -22.01 -2.74
N THR A 263 -15.75 -21.44 -3.67
CA THR A 263 -15.51 -21.97 -5.01
C THR A 263 -14.00 -22.06 -5.21
N CYS A 264 -13.55 -22.80 -6.20
CA CYS A 264 -12.19 -22.61 -6.70
C CYS A 264 -11.97 -21.12 -6.95
N ASP A 265 -10.83 -20.58 -6.49
CA ASP A 265 -10.45 -19.17 -6.58
C ASP A 265 -11.15 -18.22 -5.61
N SER A 266 -12.04 -18.70 -4.73
CA SER A 266 -12.57 -17.89 -3.66
C SER A 266 -11.56 -17.73 -2.52
N THR A 267 -11.65 -16.62 -1.79
CA THR A 267 -10.85 -16.38 -0.59
C THR A 267 -11.74 -16.15 0.63
N TYR A 268 -11.38 -16.77 1.72
CA TYR A 268 -11.97 -16.56 3.03
C TYR A 268 -11.00 -15.73 3.85
N ASN A 269 -11.41 -14.51 4.29
CA ASN A 269 -10.49 -13.60 4.93
C ASN A 269 -10.82 -13.50 6.42
N LEU A 270 -9.86 -13.77 7.26
CA LEU A 270 -9.95 -13.67 8.71
C LEU A 270 -8.86 -12.77 9.26
N SER A 271 -9.13 -12.12 10.38
CA SER A 271 -8.14 -11.42 11.20
C SER A 271 -8.36 -11.78 12.67
N CYS A 272 -7.34 -11.64 13.49
CA CYS A 272 -7.54 -11.72 14.93
C CYS A 272 -8.25 -10.46 15.42
N ASN A 273 -9.19 -10.64 16.37
CA ASN A 273 -9.87 -9.50 16.98
C ASN A 273 -8.95 -8.76 17.97
N LYS A 274 -9.37 -7.55 18.34
CA LYS A 274 -8.60 -6.66 19.22
C LYS A 274 -8.27 -7.30 20.59
N ASP A 275 -9.19 -8.02 21.18
CA ASP A 275 -9.00 -8.61 22.52
C ASP A 275 -7.97 -9.73 22.50
N PHE A 276 -7.98 -10.57 21.46
CA PHE A 276 -6.99 -11.61 21.25
C PHE A 276 -5.58 -11.01 21.02
N ILE A 277 -5.48 -10.01 20.15
CA ILE A 277 -4.22 -9.31 19.87
C ILE A 277 -3.60 -8.73 21.14
N LYS A 278 -4.43 -8.05 21.94
CA LYS A 278 -4.03 -7.46 23.21
C LYS A 278 -3.58 -8.51 24.22
N ALA A 279 -4.38 -9.58 24.40
CA ALA A 279 -4.09 -10.68 25.32
C ALA A 279 -2.79 -11.41 24.96
N LYS A 280 -2.49 -11.58 23.67
CA LYS A 280 -1.28 -12.28 23.18
C LYS A 280 -0.07 -11.35 23.05
N LYS A 281 -0.26 -10.04 23.18
CA LYS A 281 0.79 -9.01 22.97
C LYS A 281 1.47 -9.22 21.61
N ILE A 282 0.68 -9.17 20.55
CA ILE A 282 1.08 -9.35 19.16
C ILE A 282 0.58 -8.17 18.32
N ILE A 283 1.08 -8.03 17.10
CA ILE A 283 0.55 -7.11 16.08
C ILE A 283 -0.40 -7.83 15.15
N ASN A 284 -1.25 -7.08 14.46
CA ASN A 284 -2.33 -7.63 13.65
C ASN A 284 -1.82 -8.16 12.30
N SER A 285 -2.65 -9.01 11.68
CA SER A 285 -2.40 -9.52 10.33
C SER A 285 -3.70 -9.99 9.70
N GLY A 286 -3.80 -9.86 8.39
CA GLY A 286 -4.88 -10.45 7.62
C GLY A 286 -4.52 -11.84 7.13
N LEU A 287 -5.38 -12.80 7.38
CA LEU A 287 -5.28 -14.15 6.85
C LEU A 287 -6.09 -14.27 5.56
N TYR A 288 -5.47 -14.81 4.53
CA TYR A 288 -6.05 -15.05 3.21
C TYR A 288 -6.09 -16.56 2.96
N ILE A 289 -7.25 -17.15 3.12
CA ILE A 289 -7.47 -18.58 3.00
C ILE A 289 -8.01 -18.85 1.60
N GLY A 290 -7.15 -19.33 0.71
CA GLY A 290 -7.51 -19.72 -0.66
C GLY A 290 -7.87 -21.19 -0.76
N PHE A 291 -8.80 -21.51 -1.66
CA PHE A 291 -9.27 -22.88 -1.87
C PHE A 291 -8.99 -23.32 -3.31
N GLU A 292 -8.45 -24.51 -3.46
CA GLU A 292 -8.17 -25.14 -4.75
C GLU A 292 -8.82 -26.54 -4.76
N ASN A 293 -9.19 -27.03 -5.93
CA ASN A 293 -9.69 -28.40 -6.03
C ASN A 293 -8.66 -29.39 -5.49
N ALA A 294 -9.08 -30.26 -4.57
CA ALA A 294 -8.24 -31.30 -4.04
C ALA A 294 -8.44 -32.59 -4.86
N ASN A 295 -7.33 -33.20 -5.23
CA ASN A 295 -7.35 -34.54 -5.83
C ASN A 295 -7.11 -35.61 -4.73
N LYS A 296 -7.87 -36.73 -4.78
CA LYS A 296 -7.81 -37.81 -3.81
C LYS A 296 -6.37 -38.34 -3.55
N TYR A 297 -5.49 -38.14 -4.50
CA TYR A 297 -4.15 -38.73 -4.52
C TYR A 297 -3.00 -37.70 -4.46
N ASP A 298 -3.29 -36.43 -4.15
CA ASP A 298 -2.28 -35.32 -4.19
C ASP A 298 -1.01 -35.67 -3.39
N SER A 299 -1.15 -36.26 -2.20
CA SER A 299 -0.01 -36.63 -1.36
C SER A 299 0.78 -37.84 -1.88
N ILE A 300 0.08 -38.81 -2.45
CA ILE A 300 0.70 -40.03 -3.01
C ILE A 300 1.33 -39.72 -4.36
N PHE A 301 0.68 -38.90 -5.18
CA PHE A 301 1.15 -38.57 -6.51
C PHE A 301 2.34 -37.58 -6.51
N LYS A 302 2.48 -36.74 -5.53
CA LYS A 302 3.73 -35.92 -5.39
C LYS A 302 4.96 -36.80 -5.30
N GLN A 303 4.87 -37.96 -4.61
CA GLN A 303 5.98 -38.88 -4.46
C GLN A 303 6.17 -39.76 -5.72
N VAL A 304 5.09 -40.21 -6.34
CA VAL A 304 5.12 -41.08 -7.53
C VAL A 304 5.38 -40.30 -8.82
N ARG A 305 5.09 -39.00 -8.85
CA ARG A 305 5.25 -38.14 -10.05
C ARG A 305 6.68 -38.12 -10.56
N CYS A 306 7.67 -38.19 -9.67
CA CYS A 306 9.07 -38.29 -10.08
C CYS A 306 9.45 -39.62 -10.72
N MET A 307 8.75 -40.70 -10.38
CA MET A 307 9.06 -42.08 -10.88
C MET A 307 8.25 -42.46 -12.12
N ALA A 308 7.04 -41.95 -12.28
CA ALA A 308 6.15 -42.28 -13.38
C ALA A 308 5.25 -41.11 -13.81
N PRO A 309 5.80 -40.02 -14.39
CA PRO A 309 5.08 -38.78 -14.66
C PRO A 309 3.86 -38.97 -15.62
N ASN A 310 3.98 -39.83 -16.63
CA ASN A 310 2.91 -40.05 -17.58
C ASN A 310 1.75 -40.92 -17.02
N PHE A 311 2.04 -41.84 -16.11
CA PHE A 311 1.05 -42.63 -15.40
C PHE A 311 0.26 -41.77 -14.42
N VAL A 312 0.97 -40.90 -13.69
CA VAL A 312 0.37 -39.93 -12.76
C VAL A 312 -0.54 -38.94 -13.48
N LYS A 313 -0.12 -38.41 -14.64
CA LYS A 313 -0.93 -37.49 -15.44
C LYS A 313 -2.27 -38.09 -15.87
N LYS A 314 -2.27 -39.35 -16.29
CA LYS A 314 -3.47 -40.07 -16.78
C LYS A 314 -4.49 -40.39 -15.67
N ILE A 315 -4.03 -40.59 -14.42
CA ILE A 315 -4.91 -40.89 -13.27
C ILE A 315 -5.35 -39.61 -12.56
N TYR A 316 -4.56 -38.51 -12.71
CA TYR A 316 -4.76 -37.28 -11.99
C TYR A 316 -5.92 -36.41 -12.54
N GLU A 317 -6.21 -36.52 -13.82
CA GLU A 317 -7.21 -35.69 -14.49
C GLU A 317 -8.67 -36.08 -14.13
N ASP A 318 -8.90 -37.23 -13.49
CA ASP A 318 -10.25 -37.81 -13.42
C ASP A 318 -10.91 -37.92 -12.02
N LYS A 319 -10.26 -37.50 -10.90
CA LYS A 319 -10.86 -37.76 -9.56
C LYS A 319 -10.68 -36.62 -8.54
N THR A 320 -11.51 -35.59 -8.66
CA THR A 320 -11.74 -34.65 -7.55
C THR A 320 -12.49 -35.32 -6.40
N VAL A 321 -12.03 -35.10 -5.16
CA VAL A 321 -12.77 -35.57 -3.97
C VAL A 321 -13.92 -34.60 -3.70
N LYS A 322 -15.14 -35.13 -3.79
CA LYS A 322 -16.35 -34.34 -3.54
C LYS A 322 -16.27 -33.67 -2.15
N ASP A 323 -16.55 -32.37 -2.11
CA ASP A 323 -16.59 -31.54 -0.88
C ASP A 323 -15.25 -31.34 -0.14
N THR A 324 -14.11 -31.73 -0.72
CA THR A 324 -12.79 -31.52 -0.14
C THR A 324 -11.97 -30.63 -1.06
N TYR A 325 -11.38 -29.56 -0.48
CA TYR A 325 -10.53 -28.62 -1.17
C TYR A 325 -9.15 -28.59 -0.55
N LYS A 326 -8.14 -28.35 -1.36
CA LYS A 326 -6.83 -27.95 -0.88
C LYS A 326 -6.94 -26.53 -0.35
N VAL A 327 -6.39 -26.27 0.82
CA VAL A 327 -6.40 -24.94 1.44
C VAL A 327 -4.99 -24.43 1.57
N LYS A 328 -4.80 -23.15 1.20
CA LYS A 328 -3.57 -22.38 1.42
C LYS A 328 -3.90 -21.20 2.30
N VAL A 329 -3.18 -21.06 3.39
CA VAL A 329 -3.29 -19.93 4.30
C VAL A 329 -2.10 -19.02 4.09
N ASN A 330 -2.36 -17.82 3.58
CA ASN A 330 -1.39 -16.76 3.45
C ASN A 330 -1.66 -15.68 4.51
N ILE A 331 -0.62 -14.99 4.92
CA ILE A 331 -0.71 -13.86 5.85
C ILE A 331 -0.22 -12.59 5.16
N LEU A 332 -0.95 -11.50 5.33
CA LEU A 332 -0.49 -10.14 5.06
C LEU A 332 -0.26 -9.48 6.41
N GLN A 333 0.99 -9.23 6.72
CA GLN A 333 1.40 -8.91 8.07
C GLN A 333 1.59 -7.40 8.25
N GLU A 334 1.09 -6.86 9.35
CA GLU A 334 1.46 -5.54 9.82
C GLU A 334 2.93 -5.53 10.25
N GLN A 335 3.56 -4.37 10.19
CA GLN A 335 4.90 -4.13 10.73
C GLN A 335 4.88 -3.08 11.83
N GLU A 336 5.80 -3.25 12.79
CA GLU A 336 6.05 -2.25 13.82
C GLU A 336 6.58 -0.95 13.21
N PRO A 337 6.06 0.22 13.58
CA PRO A 337 6.58 1.50 13.12
C PRO A 337 7.87 1.88 13.88
N LEU A 338 8.97 1.22 13.59
CA LEU A 338 10.25 1.45 14.25
C LEU A 338 10.97 2.67 13.68
N PHE A 339 11.51 3.52 14.57
CA PHE A 339 12.31 4.68 14.17
C PHE A 339 13.54 4.29 13.34
N SER A 340 14.15 3.18 13.65
CA SER A 340 15.34 2.66 12.99
C SER A 340 15.10 2.15 11.56
N ARG A 341 13.89 1.68 11.23
CA ARG A 341 13.51 1.38 9.84
C ARG A 341 13.28 2.68 9.10
N LYS A 342 14.05 2.90 8.04
CA LYS A 342 14.07 4.23 7.40
C LYS A 342 14.44 4.17 5.93
N ILE A 343 14.09 5.22 5.22
CA ILE A 343 14.61 5.53 3.90
C ILE A 343 15.69 6.60 4.06
N THR A 344 16.87 6.33 3.54
CA THR A 344 17.99 7.28 3.47
C THR A 344 18.37 7.54 2.02
N LEU A 345 19.30 8.46 1.80
CA LEU A 345 19.89 8.71 0.50
C LEU A 345 21.19 7.92 0.35
N ASN A 346 21.32 7.21 -0.78
CA ASN A 346 22.51 6.43 -1.13
C ASN A 346 23.61 7.35 -1.70
N LYS A 347 24.83 6.83 -1.80
CA LYS A 347 25.97 7.49 -2.49
C LYS A 347 25.78 7.53 -4.02
N ASN A 348 25.09 6.55 -4.58
CA ASN A 348 24.77 6.49 -6.00
C ASN A 348 23.59 7.41 -6.33
N SER A 349 23.61 7.97 -7.52
CA SER A 349 22.58 8.91 -7.99
C SER A 349 21.86 8.37 -9.22
N ASP A 350 20.68 8.91 -9.46
CA ASP A 350 19.95 8.72 -10.70
C ASP A 350 20.57 9.54 -11.86
N PRO A 351 20.10 9.40 -13.10
CA PRO A 351 20.65 10.13 -14.25
C PRO A 351 20.60 11.66 -14.16
N LEU A 352 19.86 12.22 -13.23
CA LEU A 352 19.83 13.69 -12.97
C LEU A 352 20.62 14.11 -11.73
N GLY A 353 21.42 13.20 -11.17
CA GLY A 353 22.26 13.48 -10.01
C GLY A 353 21.52 13.48 -8.66
N ILE A 354 20.25 13.07 -8.62
CA ILE A 354 19.52 12.95 -7.36
C ILE A 354 19.89 11.59 -6.71
N PRO A 355 20.39 11.58 -5.45
CA PRO A 355 20.76 10.35 -4.78
C PRO A 355 19.65 9.31 -4.77
N LEU A 356 19.99 8.04 -5.02
CA LEU A 356 19.05 6.92 -4.99
C LEU A 356 18.59 6.62 -3.55
N PRO A 357 17.42 6.04 -3.34
CA PRO A 357 16.98 5.66 -2.02
C PRO A 357 17.69 4.41 -1.52
N GLU A 358 17.92 4.36 -0.22
CA GLU A 358 18.35 3.19 0.51
C GLU A 358 17.34 2.89 1.60
N ALA A 359 16.70 1.71 1.56
CA ALA A 359 15.69 1.28 2.50
C ALA A 359 16.32 0.37 3.56
N HIS A 360 16.34 0.83 4.80
CA HIS A 360 16.74 0.04 5.97
C HIS A 360 15.53 -0.71 6.48
N TRP A 361 15.51 -2.03 6.27
CA TRP A 361 14.36 -2.88 6.56
C TRP A 361 14.79 -4.26 7.05
N TRP A 362 14.10 -4.77 8.05
CA TRP A 362 14.28 -6.13 8.60
C TRP A 362 13.01 -6.57 9.30
N LYS A 363 12.90 -7.87 9.57
CA LYS A 363 11.81 -8.47 10.34
C LYS A 363 12.16 -8.48 11.83
N THR A 364 11.18 -8.22 12.71
CA THR A 364 11.36 -8.25 14.15
C THR A 364 10.90 -9.57 14.76
N GLU A 365 11.35 -9.84 15.99
CA GLU A 365 10.88 -11.01 16.75
C GLU A 365 9.37 -10.92 17.07
N LEU A 366 8.86 -9.71 17.30
CA LEU A 366 7.44 -9.51 17.51
C LEU A 366 6.62 -9.85 16.27
N GLU A 367 7.10 -9.49 15.08
CA GLU A 367 6.48 -9.85 13.81
C GLU A 367 6.47 -11.36 13.60
N ARG A 368 7.59 -12.05 13.85
CA ARG A 368 7.69 -13.52 13.78
C ARG A 368 6.73 -14.20 14.77
N LYS A 369 6.75 -13.77 16.03
CA LYS A 369 5.84 -14.27 17.06
C LYS A 369 4.38 -14.07 16.63
N SER A 370 4.05 -12.91 16.08
CA SER A 370 2.68 -12.58 15.64
C SER A 370 2.22 -13.51 14.52
N ALA A 371 3.03 -13.71 13.48
CA ALA A 371 2.71 -14.63 12.39
C ALA A 371 2.46 -16.05 12.92
N ARG A 372 3.31 -16.55 13.81
CA ARG A 372 3.16 -17.89 14.41
C ARG A 372 1.89 -17.99 15.24
N VAL A 373 1.66 -17.09 16.18
CA VAL A 373 0.50 -17.14 17.10
C VAL A 373 -0.82 -17.04 16.32
N ILE A 374 -0.89 -16.18 15.30
CA ILE A 374 -2.08 -16.03 14.47
C ILE A 374 -2.31 -17.29 13.63
N THR A 375 -1.26 -17.89 13.08
CA THR A 375 -1.35 -19.14 12.32
C THR A 375 -1.80 -20.30 13.20
N GLU A 376 -1.23 -20.42 14.41
CA GLU A 376 -1.66 -21.43 15.38
C GLU A 376 -3.14 -21.30 15.75
N GLU A 377 -3.64 -20.08 15.89
CA GLU A 377 -5.04 -19.84 16.25
C GLU A 377 -5.99 -20.32 15.17
N ILE A 378 -5.70 -20.01 13.88
CA ILE A 378 -6.55 -20.49 12.78
C ILE A 378 -6.47 -22.02 12.61
N VAL A 379 -5.30 -22.61 12.77
CA VAL A 379 -5.11 -24.06 12.70
C VAL A 379 -5.87 -24.76 13.84
N LYS A 380 -5.76 -24.27 15.09
CA LYS A 380 -6.54 -24.76 16.24
C LYS A 380 -8.04 -24.66 16.00
N PHE A 381 -8.52 -23.57 15.42
CA PHE A 381 -9.93 -23.41 15.06
C PHE A 381 -10.37 -24.49 14.08
N PHE A 382 -9.64 -24.74 13.01
CA PHE A 382 -9.99 -25.74 12.01
C PHE A 382 -9.97 -27.17 12.58
N LEU A 383 -8.96 -27.48 13.40
CA LEU A 383 -8.84 -28.81 14.03
C LEU A 383 -9.94 -29.06 15.05
N LYS A 384 -10.20 -28.10 15.97
CA LYS A 384 -11.22 -28.22 17.04
C LYS A 384 -12.62 -28.46 16.48
N ASN A 385 -12.94 -27.89 15.32
CA ASN A 385 -14.24 -28.00 14.68
C ASN A 385 -14.27 -29.12 13.62
N ASP A 386 -13.20 -29.90 13.50
CA ASP A 386 -13.03 -30.96 12.50
C ASP A 386 -13.30 -30.51 11.05
N ILE A 387 -12.97 -29.24 10.77
CA ILE A 387 -13.21 -28.59 9.46
C ILE A 387 -12.10 -28.91 8.48
N ALA A 388 -10.84 -28.85 8.95
CA ALA A 388 -9.67 -29.02 8.09
C ALA A 388 -8.53 -29.77 8.80
N ARG A 389 -7.60 -30.29 8.01
CA ARG A 389 -6.30 -30.79 8.44
C ARG A 389 -5.25 -29.96 7.76
N ILE A 390 -4.56 -29.13 8.55
CA ILE A 390 -3.63 -28.08 8.07
C ILE A 390 -2.30 -28.24 8.78
N GLY A 391 -1.22 -28.31 8.02
CA GLY A 391 0.15 -28.21 8.50
C GLY A 391 0.62 -26.74 8.48
N ILE A 392 1.33 -26.34 9.53
CA ILE A 392 2.00 -25.04 9.62
C ILE A 392 3.33 -25.13 8.89
N GLU A 393 3.70 -24.11 8.15
CA GLU A 393 5.00 -24.03 7.46
C GLU A 393 6.14 -24.03 8.49
N GLU A 394 7.16 -24.87 8.28
CA GLU A 394 8.24 -25.15 9.23
C GLU A 394 9.05 -23.90 9.58
N TYR A 395 9.29 -23.03 8.62
CA TYR A 395 10.07 -21.80 8.81
C TYR A 395 9.48 -20.84 9.86
N LEU A 396 8.20 -20.96 10.23
CA LEU A 396 7.62 -20.16 11.32
C LEU A 396 8.19 -20.52 12.69
N PHE A 397 8.82 -21.69 12.83
CA PHE A 397 9.47 -22.18 14.04
C PHE A 397 11.00 -22.03 13.98
N ASN A 398 11.57 -21.82 12.79
CA ASN A 398 12.99 -21.64 12.57
C ASN A 398 13.32 -20.16 12.33
N ARG A 399 14.18 -19.58 13.16
CA ARG A 399 14.58 -18.17 13.06
C ARG A 399 15.33 -17.85 11.77
N ASP A 400 16.17 -18.76 11.34
CA ASP A 400 17.12 -18.53 10.24
C ASP A 400 16.46 -18.68 8.86
N GLU A 401 15.30 -19.32 8.80
CA GLU A 401 14.57 -19.61 7.58
C GLU A 401 13.31 -18.76 7.37
N TYR A 402 13.10 -17.74 8.22
CA TYR A 402 11.89 -16.91 8.12
C TYR A 402 11.90 -16.08 6.84
N ASP A 403 11.49 -16.71 5.74
CA ASP A 403 11.38 -16.10 4.42
C ASP A 403 10.01 -15.42 4.24
N THR A 404 10.04 -14.19 3.77
CA THR A 404 8.84 -13.42 3.47
C THR A 404 8.99 -12.69 2.14
N GLN A 405 7.90 -12.61 1.40
CA GLN A 405 7.85 -11.81 0.19
C GLN A 405 7.32 -10.40 0.50
N ALA A 406 7.76 -9.43 -0.28
CA ALA A 406 7.23 -8.07 -0.20
C ALA A 406 5.78 -8.03 -0.67
N GLY A 407 4.90 -7.39 0.13
CA GLY A 407 3.55 -7.04 -0.30
C GLY A 407 3.51 -5.81 -1.21
N TYR A 408 4.65 -5.13 -1.38
CA TYR A 408 4.80 -3.90 -2.14
C TYR A 408 3.91 -2.76 -1.66
N HIS A 409 3.67 -2.71 -0.35
CA HIS A 409 2.84 -1.72 0.31
C HIS A 409 3.70 -0.76 1.14
N GLN A 410 4.60 -0.02 0.50
CA GLN A 410 5.50 0.90 1.20
C GLN A 410 4.72 1.97 1.95
N LEU A 411 4.94 2.07 3.26
CA LEU A 411 4.24 2.91 4.21
C LEU A 411 5.24 3.67 5.08
N GLY A 412 4.79 4.77 5.70
CA GLY A 412 5.66 5.52 6.60
C GLY A 412 6.76 6.30 5.88
N GLY A 413 7.76 6.76 6.64
CA GLY A 413 8.84 7.61 6.12
C GLY A 413 8.52 9.11 6.15
N THR A 414 7.26 9.51 6.05
CA THR A 414 6.79 10.88 6.26
C THR A 414 5.52 10.92 7.11
N ARG A 415 5.47 10.06 8.13
CA ARG A 415 4.24 9.77 8.87
C ARG A 415 3.61 11.00 9.50
N MET A 416 2.27 10.99 9.61
CA MET A 416 1.52 12.07 10.26
C MET A 416 1.58 11.99 11.79
N GLY A 417 1.43 13.15 12.44
CA GLY A 417 1.35 13.25 13.89
C GLY A 417 1.26 14.70 14.36
N SER A 418 1.19 14.90 15.67
CA SER A 418 1.15 16.22 16.29
C SER A 418 2.51 16.69 16.81
N ASN A 419 3.49 15.79 16.91
CA ASN A 419 4.80 16.08 17.47
C ASN A 419 5.88 16.02 16.38
N THR A 420 6.65 17.09 16.23
CA THR A 420 7.74 17.20 15.24
C THR A 420 8.90 16.21 15.48
N LYS A 421 9.05 15.68 16.70
CA LYS A 421 10.09 14.70 17.01
C LYS A 421 9.78 13.29 16.48
N ASP A 422 8.50 12.99 16.23
CA ASP A 422 8.04 11.68 15.80
C ASP A 422 7.20 11.68 14.54
N SER A 423 7.02 12.83 13.91
CA SER A 423 6.22 12.98 12.69
C SER A 423 6.75 14.06 11.75
N VAL A 424 6.43 13.91 10.47
CA VAL A 424 6.84 14.81 9.39
C VAL A 424 5.71 15.74 8.98
N VAL A 425 4.47 15.23 8.97
CA VAL A 425 3.29 16.03 8.60
C VAL A 425 2.26 16.07 9.74
N ASP A 426 1.50 17.13 9.78
CA ASP A 426 0.38 17.31 10.71
C ASP A 426 -0.86 16.49 10.28
N LYS A 427 -1.94 16.57 11.06
CA LYS A 427 -3.23 15.93 10.77
C LYS A 427 -3.83 16.33 9.41
N ASN A 428 -3.44 17.44 8.84
CA ASN A 428 -3.90 17.94 7.55
C ASN A 428 -2.89 17.65 6.42
N LEU A 429 -1.89 16.81 6.69
CA LEU A 429 -0.85 16.39 5.75
C LEU A 429 0.13 17.52 5.38
N LYS A 430 0.15 18.63 6.12
CA LYS A 430 1.10 19.72 5.94
C LYS A 430 2.40 19.37 6.64
N VAL A 431 3.54 19.57 5.97
CA VAL A 431 4.87 19.38 6.56
C VAL A 431 5.05 20.35 7.72
N HIS A 432 5.44 19.85 8.87
CA HIS A 432 5.63 20.64 10.08
C HIS A 432 6.62 21.80 9.84
N GLY A 433 6.26 22.97 10.33
CA GLY A 433 7.08 24.19 10.15
C GLY A 433 7.00 24.82 8.76
N THR A 434 6.22 24.24 7.83
CA THR A 434 5.99 24.86 6.52
C THR A 434 4.58 25.45 6.41
N SER A 435 4.44 26.43 5.51
CA SER A 435 3.14 27.09 5.27
C SER A 435 2.37 26.51 4.10
N ASN A 436 3.07 25.93 3.10
CA ASN A 436 2.48 25.55 1.84
C ASN A 436 2.99 24.23 1.22
N LEU A 437 3.72 23.41 1.98
CA LEU A 437 4.15 22.08 1.56
C LEU A 437 3.30 21.01 2.22
N PHE A 438 2.74 20.12 1.40
CA PHE A 438 1.92 18.98 1.82
C PHE A 438 2.49 17.68 1.27
N ILE A 439 2.23 16.57 1.95
CA ILE A 439 2.60 15.24 1.48
C ILE A 439 1.35 14.36 1.51
N ASN A 440 1.10 13.62 0.42
CA ASN A 440 0.00 12.67 0.34
C ASN A 440 0.48 11.31 -0.20
N GLY A 441 -0.17 10.25 0.23
CA GLY A 441 0.18 8.88 -0.12
C GLY A 441 0.38 8.01 1.10
N SER A 442 0.86 6.79 0.91
CA SER A 442 1.10 5.83 1.98
C SER A 442 2.25 6.21 2.91
N SER A 443 3.15 7.08 2.47
CA SER A 443 4.26 7.56 3.32
C SER A 443 3.80 8.28 4.60
N VAL A 444 2.57 8.83 4.62
CA VAL A 444 2.02 9.53 5.77
C VAL A 444 1.36 8.61 6.80
N PHE A 445 1.27 7.31 6.53
CA PHE A 445 0.66 6.35 7.44
C PHE A 445 1.47 6.22 8.72
N ARG A 446 0.75 6.15 9.84
CA ARG A 446 1.37 6.06 11.16
C ARG A 446 1.54 4.61 11.62
N THR A 447 0.66 3.74 11.18
CA THR A 447 0.68 2.28 11.42
C THR A 447 0.53 1.54 10.10
N GLY A 448 1.02 0.32 10.03
CA GLY A 448 0.93 -0.51 8.82
C GLY A 448 -0.49 -1.00 8.60
N SER A 449 -1.14 -1.53 9.65
CA SER A 449 -2.34 -2.33 9.48
C SER A 449 -2.08 -3.58 8.62
N TYR A 450 -3.07 -4.43 8.41
CA TYR A 450 -3.05 -5.51 7.41
C TYR A 450 -3.89 -5.15 6.17
N ASN A 451 -4.29 -3.90 6.05
CA ASN A 451 -5.19 -3.45 4.99
C ASN A 451 -4.43 -2.88 3.80
N HIS A 452 -4.94 -3.12 2.60
CA HIS A 452 -4.34 -2.59 1.38
C HIS A 452 -4.42 -1.06 1.37
N PRO A 453 -3.32 -0.32 1.17
CA PRO A 453 -3.26 1.11 1.47
C PRO A 453 -4.04 1.99 0.49
N THR A 454 -4.28 1.55 -0.75
CA THR A 454 -4.79 2.40 -1.84
C THR A 454 -6.15 3.03 -1.51
N TYR A 455 -7.06 2.28 -0.87
CA TYR A 455 -8.37 2.82 -0.48
C TYR A 455 -8.24 3.98 0.53
N THR A 456 -7.37 3.83 1.51
CA THR A 456 -7.10 4.88 2.50
C THR A 456 -6.34 6.06 1.89
N ILE A 457 -5.40 5.82 0.97
CA ILE A 457 -4.71 6.86 0.20
C ILE A 457 -5.71 7.75 -0.53
N VAL A 458 -6.69 7.16 -1.22
CA VAL A 458 -7.72 7.91 -1.95
C VAL A 458 -8.56 8.75 -0.99
N LYS A 459 -8.97 8.22 0.17
CA LYS A 459 -9.72 8.98 1.18
C LYS A 459 -8.91 10.15 1.75
N LEU A 460 -7.62 9.94 2.04
CA LEU A 460 -6.71 11.00 2.51
C LEU A 460 -6.53 12.09 1.44
N ALA A 461 -6.41 11.72 0.16
CA ALA A 461 -6.32 12.65 -0.96
C ALA A 461 -7.56 13.56 -1.06
N LEU A 462 -8.74 12.97 -0.94
CA LEU A 462 -10.01 13.70 -0.95
C LEU A 462 -10.16 14.62 0.29
N ARG A 463 -9.69 14.15 1.45
CA ARG A 463 -9.65 14.95 2.66
C ARG A 463 -8.71 16.13 2.52
N LEU A 464 -7.52 15.92 1.95
CA LEU A 464 -6.55 16.99 1.67
C LEU A 464 -7.14 18.03 0.69
N SER A 465 -7.73 17.58 -0.41
CA SER A 465 -8.36 18.50 -1.39
C SER A 465 -9.45 19.35 -0.75
N ASN A 466 -10.27 18.74 0.12
CA ASN A 466 -11.31 19.46 0.83
C ASN A 466 -10.75 20.44 1.88
N HIS A 467 -9.60 20.13 2.48
CA HIS A 467 -8.88 21.05 3.38
C HIS A 467 -8.32 22.24 2.60
N LEU A 468 -7.58 21.98 1.52
CA LEU A 468 -6.95 23.01 0.69
C LEU A 468 -7.97 23.99 0.11
N ALA A 469 -9.16 23.51 -0.26
CA ALA A 469 -10.23 24.36 -0.78
C ALA A 469 -10.84 25.32 0.25
N LYS A 470 -10.53 25.16 1.54
CA LYS A 470 -11.04 25.97 2.66
C LYS A 470 -10.04 27.03 3.13
N ILE A 471 -8.76 26.89 2.76
CA ILE A 471 -7.67 27.79 3.15
C ILE A 471 -7.09 28.50 1.92
#